data_2ac8fb660fa4501edaf9bba1dd8fd4e9
#
_entry.id   2ac8fb660fa4501edaf9bba1dd8fd4e9
#
_cell.length_a   1.000
_cell.length_b   1.000
_cell.length_c   1.000
_cell.angle_alpha   90.00
_cell.angle_beta   90.00
_cell.angle_gamma   90.00
#
_symmetry.space_group_name_H-M   'P 1'
#
loop_
_entity.id
_entity.type
_entity.pdbx_description
1 polymer ?
#
loop_
_entity_poly.entity_id
_entity_poly.type
_entity_poly.pdbx_seq_one_letter_code
_entity_poly.pdbx_strand_id
1 'polypeptide(L)'
;MAAHLPGVIAASTPLPVIGVPIKSSLDGMDALLAIVQMPPGIPVATVGINGALNAAILAVQMLSLEDKELETKFIAYKEGLKKKIVKANEELKEIKYEFKTN
;
A
#
# COMPACT_ATOMS: atom_id res chain seq x y z
N MET A 1 -12.01 13.58 -12.47
CA MET A 1 -13.20 12.78 -12.10
C MET A 1 -12.79 11.38 -11.68
N ALA A 2 -13.33 10.88 -10.57
CA ALA A 2 -13.07 9.52 -10.14
C ALA A 2 -13.89 8.53 -10.99
N ALA A 3 -13.24 7.49 -11.50
CA ALA A 3 -13.88 6.39 -12.20
C ALA A 3 -13.87 5.15 -11.31
N HIS A 4 -14.96 4.37 -11.33
CA HIS A 4 -15.11 3.17 -10.50
C HIS A 4 -14.63 1.90 -11.23
N LEU A 5 -13.48 1.99 -11.91
CA LEU A 5 -12.93 0.88 -12.69
C LEU A 5 -12.59 -0.36 -11.85
N PRO A 6 -11.96 -0.25 -10.65
CA PRO A 6 -11.67 -1.43 -9.83
C PRO A 6 -12.91 -2.23 -9.46
N GLY A 7 -14.03 -1.57 -9.16
CA GLY A 7 -15.29 -2.23 -8.85
C GLY A 7 -15.88 -3.00 -10.04
N VAL A 8 -15.79 -2.44 -11.23
CA VAL A 8 -16.22 -3.12 -12.47
C VAL A 8 -15.38 -4.37 -12.72
N ILE A 9 -14.08 -4.26 -12.53
CA ILE A 9 -13.15 -5.41 -12.67
C ILE A 9 -13.48 -6.47 -11.61
N ALA A 10 -13.65 -6.07 -10.35
CA ALA A 10 -13.95 -7.00 -9.26
C ALA A 10 -15.25 -7.79 -9.50
N ALA A 11 -16.24 -7.16 -10.11
CA ALA A 11 -17.49 -7.83 -10.47
C ALA A 11 -17.32 -8.86 -11.59
N SER A 12 -16.25 -8.76 -12.38
CA SER A 12 -16.02 -9.56 -13.59
C SER A 12 -15.01 -10.69 -13.40
N THR A 13 -14.36 -10.80 -12.26
CA THR A 13 -13.29 -11.78 -12.01
C THR A 13 -13.38 -12.36 -10.60
N PRO A 14 -13.05 -13.65 -10.41
CA PRO A 14 -12.89 -14.22 -9.06
C PRO A 14 -11.55 -13.86 -8.40
N LEU A 15 -10.63 -13.24 -9.11
CA LEU A 15 -9.33 -12.84 -8.58
C LEU A 15 -9.45 -11.66 -7.60
N PRO A 16 -8.56 -11.57 -6.60
CA PRO A 16 -8.48 -10.37 -5.78
C PRO A 16 -8.19 -9.13 -6.64
N VAL A 17 -8.89 -8.04 -6.38
CA VAL A 17 -8.68 -6.76 -7.05
C VAL A 17 -8.20 -5.74 -6.04
N ILE A 18 -7.14 -5.02 -6.39
CA ILE A 18 -6.57 -3.97 -5.56
C ILE A 18 -6.80 -2.64 -6.26
N GLY A 19 -7.49 -1.72 -5.60
CA GLY A 19 -7.75 -0.39 -6.09
C GLY A 19 -6.73 0.62 -5.55
N VAL A 20 -6.21 1.45 -6.44
CA VAL A 20 -5.31 2.56 -6.09
C VAL A 20 -6.02 3.87 -6.41
N PRO A 21 -6.47 4.62 -5.40
CA PRO A 21 -7.03 5.94 -5.65
C PRO A 21 -5.93 6.91 -6.09
N ILE A 22 -6.19 7.64 -7.17
CA ILE A 22 -5.23 8.60 -7.72
C ILE A 22 -5.69 10.01 -7.38
N LYS A 23 -4.78 10.80 -6.85
CA LYS A 23 -5.03 12.21 -6.57
C LYS A 23 -5.22 12.99 -7.87
N SER A 24 -6.39 13.54 -8.05
CA SER A 24 -6.74 14.37 -9.21
C SER A 24 -7.58 15.55 -8.73
N SER A 25 -8.82 15.32 -8.35
CA SER A 25 -9.73 16.30 -7.77
C SER A 25 -9.86 16.06 -6.26
N LEU A 26 -10.34 17.04 -5.48
CA LEU A 26 -10.64 16.92 -4.05
C LEU A 26 -9.55 16.20 -3.23
N ASP A 27 -8.29 16.42 -3.58
CA ASP A 27 -7.13 15.78 -2.93
C ASP A 27 -7.13 14.24 -2.97
N GLY A 28 -7.86 13.64 -3.90
CA GLY A 28 -7.99 12.20 -4.05
C GLY A 28 -9.10 11.56 -3.23
N MET A 29 -9.83 12.33 -2.43
CA MET A 29 -10.93 11.80 -1.59
C MET A 29 -12.07 11.25 -2.41
N ASP A 30 -12.40 11.87 -3.53
CA ASP A 30 -13.42 11.38 -4.47
C ASP A 30 -13.02 10.02 -5.05
N ALA A 31 -11.77 9.83 -5.44
CA ALA A 31 -11.25 8.57 -5.94
C ALA A 31 -11.26 7.48 -4.85
N LEU A 32 -10.80 7.81 -3.64
CA LEU A 32 -10.81 6.89 -2.49
C LEU A 32 -12.23 6.42 -2.17
N LEU A 33 -13.17 7.32 -2.02
CA LEU A 33 -14.56 6.98 -1.70
C LEU A 33 -15.25 6.18 -2.82
N ALA A 34 -14.90 6.44 -4.09
CA ALA A 34 -15.43 5.69 -5.22
C ALA A 34 -14.95 4.23 -5.24
N ILE A 35 -13.75 3.95 -4.72
CA ILE A 35 -13.15 2.61 -4.72
C ILE A 35 -13.51 1.83 -3.46
N VAL A 36 -13.50 2.47 -2.30
CA VAL A 36 -13.61 1.77 -1.01
C VAL A 36 -15.04 1.33 -0.69
N GLN A 37 -16.04 2.00 -1.24
CA GLN A 37 -17.46 1.68 -1.01
C GLN A 37 -17.94 0.64 -2.01
N MET A 38 -17.90 -0.63 -1.62
CA MET A 38 -18.31 -1.75 -2.45
C MET A 38 -19.53 -2.47 -1.86
N PRO A 39 -20.41 -3.02 -2.70
CA PRO A 39 -21.55 -3.81 -2.21
C PRO A 39 -21.08 -5.11 -1.58
N PRO A 40 -21.86 -5.68 -0.64
CA PRO A 40 -21.56 -6.99 -0.08
C PRO A 40 -21.39 -8.06 -1.16
N GLY A 41 -20.33 -8.86 -1.04
CA GLY A 41 -20.01 -9.94 -1.98
C GLY A 41 -19.01 -9.58 -3.08
N ILE A 42 -18.72 -8.30 -3.29
CA ILE A 42 -17.76 -7.84 -4.32
C ILE A 42 -16.75 -6.89 -3.67
N PRO A 43 -15.77 -7.42 -2.91
CA PRO A 43 -14.78 -6.57 -2.24
C PRO A 43 -13.69 -6.09 -3.18
N VAL A 44 -13.16 -4.90 -2.90
CA VAL A 44 -11.94 -4.37 -3.51
C VAL A 44 -10.99 -3.99 -2.39
N ALA A 45 -9.78 -4.55 -2.41
CA ALA A 45 -8.72 -4.14 -1.49
C ALA A 45 -8.23 -2.74 -1.89
N THR A 46 -8.26 -1.78 -0.96
CA THR A 46 -7.94 -0.39 -1.26
C THR A 46 -6.71 0.04 -0.47
N VAL A 47 -5.74 0.63 -1.15
CA VAL A 47 -4.56 1.23 -0.55
C VAL A 47 -4.72 2.74 -0.43
N GLY A 48 -3.75 3.42 0.16
CA GLY A 48 -3.79 4.88 0.29
C GLY A 48 -3.74 5.61 -1.06
N ILE A 49 -4.10 6.87 -1.04
CA ILE A 49 -4.07 7.75 -2.23
C ILE A 49 -2.65 7.77 -2.81
N ASN A 50 -2.52 7.54 -4.12
CA ASN A 50 -1.25 7.39 -4.83
C ASN A 50 -0.38 6.22 -4.34
N GLY A 51 -0.94 5.27 -3.61
CA GLY A 51 -0.21 4.16 -2.97
C GLY A 51 0.09 2.97 -3.88
N ALA A 52 0.50 3.20 -5.12
CA ALA A 52 0.76 2.12 -6.09
C ALA A 52 1.84 1.14 -5.60
N LEU A 53 2.87 1.61 -4.89
CA LEU A 53 3.90 0.74 -4.32
C LEU A 53 3.29 -0.24 -3.31
N ASN A 54 2.46 0.22 -2.40
CA ASN A 54 1.78 -0.65 -1.44
C ASN A 54 0.80 -1.61 -2.11
N ALA A 55 0.16 -1.21 -3.20
CA ALA A 55 -0.68 -2.11 -3.98
C ALA A 55 0.14 -3.26 -4.58
N ALA A 56 1.31 -2.96 -5.15
CA ALA A 56 2.23 -3.97 -5.68
C ALA A 56 2.73 -4.91 -4.59
N ILE A 57 3.09 -4.38 -3.43
CA ILE A 57 3.51 -5.17 -2.26
C ILE A 57 2.37 -6.08 -1.78
N LEU A 58 1.16 -5.57 -1.69
CA LEU A 58 0.00 -6.37 -1.30
C LEU A 58 -0.26 -7.52 -2.28
N ALA A 59 -0.13 -7.26 -3.59
CA ALA A 59 -0.22 -8.31 -4.60
C ALA A 59 0.85 -9.39 -4.42
N VAL A 60 2.09 -9.01 -4.13
CA VAL A 60 3.19 -9.94 -3.81
C VAL A 60 2.84 -10.77 -2.57
N GLN A 61 2.30 -10.15 -1.53
CA GLN A 61 1.88 -10.87 -0.32
C GLN A 61 0.79 -11.91 -0.60
N MET A 62 -0.20 -11.57 -1.44
CA MET A 62 -1.24 -12.52 -1.84
C MET A 62 -0.66 -13.69 -2.62
N LEU A 63 0.24 -13.45 -3.56
CA LEU A 63 0.92 -14.49 -4.35
C LEU A 63 1.84 -15.35 -3.49
N SER A 64 2.46 -14.79 -2.47
CA SER A 64 3.39 -15.51 -1.60
C SER A 64 2.72 -16.53 -0.68
N LEU A 65 1.40 -16.50 -0.55
CA LEU A 65 0.66 -17.49 0.25
C LEU A 65 0.87 -18.92 -0.26
N GLU A 66 1.10 -19.10 -1.56
CA GLU A 66 1.35 -20.40 -2.20
C GLU A 66 2.71 -20.47 -2.91
N ASP A 67 3.61 -19.51 -2.69
CA ASP A 67 4.92 -19.44 -3.31
C ASP A 67 6.00 -19.16 -2.26
N LYS A 68 6.72 -20.20 -1.87
CA LYS A 68 7.76 -20.13 -0.83
C LYS A 68 8.96 -19.29 -1.23
N GLU A 69 9.33 -19.28 -2.50
CA GLU A 69 10.43 -18.46 -3.00
C GLU A 69 10.06 -16.98 -2.90
N LEU A 70 8.84 -16.63 -3.29
CA LEU A 70 8.33 -15.27 -3.21
C LEU A 70 8.18 -14.80 -1.76
N GLU A 71 7.72 -15.68 -0.86
CA GLU A 71 7.67 -15.41 0.58
C GLU A 71 9.05 -15.06 1.14
N THR A 72 10.06 -15.83 0.78
CA THR A 72 11.45 -15.59 1.22
C THR A 72 11.97 -14.24 0.72
N LYS A 73 11.72 -13.91 -0.53
CA LYS A 73 12.09 -12.60 -1.10
C LYS A 73 11.39 -11.45 -0.40
N PHE A 74 10.12 -11.62 -0.05
CA PHE A 74 9.36 -10.60 0.65
C PHE A 74 9.86 -10.39 2.09
N ILE A 75 10.19 -11.45 2.80
CA ILE A 75 10.82 -11.37 4.14
C ILE A 75 12.13 -10.57 4.05
N ALA A 76 12.97 -10.86 3.06
CA ALA A 76 14.23 -10.12 2.83
C ALA A 76 13.97 -8.63 2.53
N TYR A 77 12.96 -8.32 1.77
CA TYR A 77 12.53 -6.94 1.50
C TYR A 77 12.15 -6.19 2.79
N LYS A 78 11.36 -6.81 3.65
CA LYS A 78 10.97 -6.22 4.94
C LYS A 78 12.16 -5.98 5.86
N GLU A 79 13.08 -6.92 5.93
CA GLU A 79 14.33 -6.75 6.69
C GLU A 79 15.17 -5.59 6.15
N GLY A 80 15.20 -5.40 4.84
CA GLY A 80 15.84 -4.24 4.20
C GLY A 80 15.24 -2.90 4.63
N LEU A 81 13.91 -2.82 4.75
CA LEU A 81 13.23 -1.62 5.24
C LEU A 81 13.60 -1.33 6.71
N LYS A 82 13.64 -2.36 7.54
CA LYS A 82 14.04 -2.25 8.95
C LYS A 82 15.47 -1.72 9.09
N LYS A 83 16.41 -2.22 8.29
CA LYS A 83 17.79 -1.75 8.29
C LYS A 83 17.91 -0.27 7.94
N LYS A 84 17.14 0.21 6.98
CA LYS A 84 17.11 1.63 6.63
C LYS A 84 16.66 2.52 7.81
N ILE A 85 15.64 2.10 8.54
CA ILE A 85 15.13 2.84 9.70
C ILE A 85 16.16 2.83 10.84
N VAL A 86 16.77 1.70 11.11
CA VAL A 86 17.83 1.58 12.13
C VAL A 86 19.01 2.49 11.80
N LYS A 87 19.46 2.49 10.55
CA LYS A 87 20.54 3.37 10.07
C LYS A 87 20.19 4.85 10.23
N ALA A 88 19.00 5.26 9.78
CA ALA A 88 18.55 6.64 9.93
C ALA A 88 18.47 7.06 11.41
N ASN A 89 18.03 6.17 12.28
CA ASN A 89 17.96 6.42 13.71
C ASN A 89 19.36 6.58 14.37
N GLU A 90 20.33 5.81 13.92
CA GLU A 90 21.73 5.97 14.37
C GLU A 90 22.33 7.30 13.88
N GLU A 91 22.09 7.68 12.65
CA GLU A 91 22.49 8.98 12.10
C GLU A 91 21.87 10.15 12.88
N LEU A 92 20.62 10.03 13.31
CA LEU A 92 19.95 11.04 14.15
C LEU A 92 20.59 11.18 15.54
N LYS A 93 21.15 10.12 16.10
CA LYS A 93 21.84 10.18 17.41
C LYS A 93 23.12 11.04 17.36
N GLU A 94 23.72 11.22 16.20
CA GLU A 94 24.91 12.04 15.99
C GLU A 94 24.58 13.52 15.84
N ILE A 95 23.32 13.86 15.60
CA ILE A 95 22.88 15.25 15.44
C ILE A 95 22.65 15.88 16.83
N LYS A 96 23.39 16.95 17.10
CA LYS A 96 23.19 17.74 18.33
C LYS A 96 22.19 18.86 18.05
N TYR A 97 21.11 18.87 18.82
CA TYR A 97 20.15 19.96 18.79
C TYR A 97 20.49 21.01 19.84
N GLU A 98 20.37 22.31 19.47
CA GLU A 98 20.63 23.44 20.39
C GLU A 98 19.62 23.52 21.54
N PHE A 99 18.43 22.97 21.35
CA PHE A 99 17.37 22.98 22.32
C PHE A 99 17.04 21.57 22.79
N LYS A 100 17.03 21.35 24.10
CA LYS A 100 16.52 20.13 24.68
C LYS A 100 15.01 20.11 24.54
N THR A 101 14.51 19.21 23.72
CA THR A 101 13.10 18.84 23.74
C THR A 101 12.94 17.73 24.78
N ASN A 102 12.19 18.02 25.80
CA ASN A 102 11.82 17.00 26.79
C ASN A 102 10.74 16.06 26.21
#